data_3ff3ab4eddca781b15d04b6ea7d46299
#
_entry.id   3ff3ab4eddca781b15d04b6ea7d46299
#
_cell.length_a   1.000
_cell.length_b   1.000
_cell.length_c   1.000
_cell.angle_alpha   90.00
_cell.angle_beta   90.00
_cell.angle_gamma   90.00
#
_symmetry.space_group_name_H-M   'P 1'
#
loop_
_entity.id
_entity.type
_entity.pdbx_description
1 polymer ?
#
loop_
_entity_poly.entity_id
_entity_poly.type
_entity_poly.pdbx_seq_one_letter_code
_entity_poly.pdbx_strand_id
1 'polypeptide(L)'
;MKKVILIAVIIIAAGFFAAKILMPVKVPACVIGLKEFNQRLVVMGRITPAAEVVLGSTISGRISSVKVEEGDKVEKGKVLLTIDDAELRSNLAIAEAAVNQAKAKLDQISGTEVRIAEETLIERKHQLENATEKFERSRKLYENQSLSKSEFETAELALKQAESQFEIASAREKSISKGGNDFNLMKASLAQAMANVQLSRDKLAGATVTAPFSGVILSKSVEQGGVVQPGSALFKLARTDEIFITTDIEEKNLSFVSEGQKAVASAEAYPDKKFDAEVYYISKAVDPSRGTVRIKLRIPEPPDYLKTDMTVSVDMDVATVKDVILVPAAALDETDTPFVLTIENEKVTKRMVKTGARDSMNVLISEGLQKGDVIILPEDNDFPEIGKKVEHAELTECR
;
A
#
# COMPACT_ATOMS: atom_id res chain seq x y z
N MET A 1 17.30 69.26 73.69
CA MET A 1 17.32 67.83 73.78
C MET A 1 16.47 67.07 72.71
N LYS A 2 15.16 67.45 72.53
CA LYS A 2 14.27 66.73 71.59
C LYS A 2 14.72 66.72 70.13
N LYS A 3 15.38 67.79 69.58
CA LYS A 3 15.87 67.88 68.20
C LYS A 3 17.11 66.97 67.92
N VAL A 4 17.98 66.77 68.97
CA VAL A 4 19.18 65.93 68.80
C VAL A 4 18.81 64.47 68.82
N ILE A 5 17.80 64.06 69.64
CA ILE A 5 17.27 62.72 69.68
C ILE A 5 16.62 62.36 68.32
N LEU A 6 15.90 63.29 67.70
CA LEU A 6 15.22 63.09 66.41
C LEU A 6 16.26 62.86 65.29
N ILE A 7 17.34 63.59 65.30
CA ILE A 7 18.44 63.43 64.25
C ILE A 7 19.17 62.10 64.48
N ALA A 8 19.40 61.70 65.71
CA ALA A 8 20.04 60.41 66.01
C ALA A 8 19.15 59.20 65.59
N VAL A 9 17.83 59.32 65.78
CA VAL A 9 16.87 58.25 65.31
C VAL A 9 16.85 58.19 63.79
N ILE A 10 16.88 59.32 63.10
CA ILE A 10 16.90 59.34 61.62
C ILE A 10 18.24 58.75 61.06
N ILE A 11 19.38 59.04 61.69
CA ILE A 11 20.67 58.45 61.33
C ILE A 11 20.72 56.94 61.60
N ILE A 12 20.16 56.45 62.69
CA ILE A 12 20.08 55.04 63.01
C ILE A 12 19.12 54.34 62.06
N ALA A 13 17.97 54.95 61.75
CA ALA A 13 17.00 54.43 60.81
C ALA A 13 17.57 54.37 59.37
N ALA A 14 18.31 55.43 58.94
CA ALA A 14 19.01 55.48 57.65
C ALA A 14 20.15 54.44 57.60
N GLY A 15 20.90 54.25 58.67
CA GLY A 15 21.91 53.20 58.79
C GLY A 15 21.33 51.78 58.75
N PHE A 16 20.21 51.56 59.41
CA PHE A 16 19.49 50.28 59.37
C PHE A 16 18.90 49.97 57.98
N PHE A 17 18.41 51.03 57.31
CA PHE A 17 17.88 50.91 55.93
C PHE A 17 19.01 50.69 54.92
N ALA A 18 20.14 51.34 55.07
CA ALA A 18 21.33 51.15 54.27
C ALA A 18 21.94 49.73 54.49
N ALA A 19 21.99 49.22 55.75
CA ALA A 19 22.46 47.90 56.05
C ALA A 19 21.55 46.79 55.48
N LYS A 20 20.23 47.01 55.41
CA LYS A 20 19.25 46.08 54.82
C LYS A 20 19.39 46.02 53.28
N ILE A 21 19.81 47.11 52.63
CA ILE A 21 20.09 47.17 51.17
C ILE A 21 21.42 46.49 50.83
N LEU A 22 22.38 46.42 51.75
CA LEU A 22 23.70 45.78 51.54
C LEU A 22 23.77 44.32 51.92
N MET A 23 22.76 43.73 52.53
CA MET A 23 22.75 42.32 52.86
C MET A 23 22.59 41.49 51.57
N PRO A 24 23.50 40.51 51.31
CA PRO A 24 23.39 39.64 50.18
C PRO A 24 22.14 38.79 50.31
N VAL A 25 21.35 38.68 49.22
CA VAL A 25 20.18 37.81 49.17
C VAL A 25 20.66 36.41 48.76
N LYS A 26 20.28 35.39 49.49
CA LYS A 26 20.54 34.01 49.13
C LYS A 26 19.64 33.64 47.96
N VAL A 27 20.23 33.17 46.85
CA VAL A 27 19.51 32.73 45.69
C VAL A 27 19.92 31.30 45.35
N PRO A 28 18.97 30.45 44.94
CA PRO A 28 19.33 29.13 44.43
C PRO A 28 20.08 29.29 43.09
N ALA A 29 21.21 28.64 43.00
CA ALA A 29 22.06 28.74 41.82
C ALA A 29 22.65 27.38 41.49
N CYS A 30 22.96 27.17 40.21
CA CYS A 30 23.62 25.97 39.74
C CYS A 30 24.84 26.27 38.86
N VAL A 31 25.82 25.38 38.83
CA VAL A 31 27.01 25.49 38.01
C VAL A 31 26.78 24.78 36.66
N ILE A 32 27.10 25.48 35.57
CA ILE A 32 27.03 24.93 34.24
C ILE A 32 28.08 23.82 34.05
N GLY A 33 27.61 22.63 33.77
CA GLY A 33 28.40 21.48 33.33
C GLY A 33 28.23 21.21 31.85
N LEU A 34 29.15 20.44 31.27
CA LEU A 34 28.91 19.87 29.94
C LEU A 34 28.16 18.56 30.08
N LYS A 35 27.10 18.41 29.33
CA LYS A 35 26.21 17.23 29.36
C LYS A 35 25.98 16.68 27.98
N GLU A 36 25.43 15.47 27.95
CA GLU A 36 24.88 14.89 26.72
C GLU A 36 23.40 15.27 26.62
N PHE A 37 23.02 15.76 25.44
CA PHE A 37 21.62 16.06 25.11
C PHE A 37 21.12 15.06 24.10
N ASN A 38 20.14 14.25 24.50
CA ASN A 38 19.47 13.31 23.61
C ASN A 38 18.21 13.99 23.06
N GLN A 39 18.32 14.42 21.81
CA GLN A 39 17.16 14.96 21.11
C GLN A 39 16.24 13.81 20.74
N ARG A 40 14.98 13.91 21.16
CA ARG A 40 13.94 12.94 20.85
C ARG A 40 12.92 13.53 19.91
N LEU A 41 12.50 12.72 18.95
CA LEU A 41 11.40 13.01 18.06
C LEU A 41 10.22 12.12 18.46
N VAL A 42 9.19 12.75 19.03
CA VAL A 42 7.94 12.07 19.37
C VAL A 42 6.92 12.36 18.28
N VAL A 43 6.41 11.29 17.66
CA VAL A 43 5.43 11.39 16.58
C VAL A 43 4.27 10.45 16.83
N MET A 44 3.08 10.85 16.39
CA MET A 44 1.91 9.99 16.44
C MET A 44 1.79 9.20 15.14
N GLY A 45 1.54 7.91 15.27
CA GLY A 45 1.34 7.00 14.16
C GLY A 45 0.12 6.13 14.33
N ARG A 46 -0.10 5.25 13.37
CA ARG A 46 -1.21 4.31 13.38
C ARG A 46 -0.72 2.92 13.02
N ILE A 47 -1.22 1.91 13.72
CA ILE A 47 -0.95 0.50 13.40
C ILE A 47 -1.61 0.17 12.06
N THR A 48 -0.82 -0.32 11.12
CA THR A 48 -1.29 -0.75 9.80
C THR A 48 -0.85 -2.19 9.52
N PRO A 49 -1.71 -3.04 8.95
CA PRO A 49 -1.32 -4.39 8.57
C PRO A 49 -0.38 -4.39 7.37
N ALA A 50 0.35 -5.50 7.15
CA ALA A 50 1.23 -5.66 5.99
C ALA A 50 0.47 -5.61 4.65
N ALA A 51 -0.74 -6.13 4.63
CA ALA A 51 -1.65 -6.06 3.51
C ALA A 51 -3.10 -5.98 3.99
N GLU A 52 -3.87 -5.16 3.33
CA GLU A 52 -5.30 -5.02 3.57
C GLU A 52 -6.02 -5.01 2.22
N VAL A 53 -7.10 -5.78 2.12
CA VAL A 53 -7.89 -5.87 0.89
C VAL A 53 -9.39 -5.86 1.23
N VAL A 54 -10.14 -5.12 0.43
CA VAL A 54 -11.60 -5.21 0.42
C VAL A 54 -11.99 -6.23 -0.63
N LEU A 55 -12.55 -7.35 -0.18
CA LEU A 55 -13.08 -8.40 -1.04
C LEU A 55 -14.47 -7.99 -1.51
N GLY A 56 -14.65 -7.89 -2.82
CA GLY A 56 -15.91 -7.53 -3.44
C GLY A 56 -16.54 -8.68 -4.22
N SER A 57 -17.85 -8.59 -4.50
CA SER A 57 -18.51 -9.50 -5.42
C SER A 57 -18.16 -9.17 -6.87
N THR A 58 -17.94 -10.21 -7.68
CA THR A 58 -17.76 -10.08 -9.14
C THR A 58 -19.05 -10.39 -9.92
N ILE A 59 -20.04 -10.94 -9.24
CA ILE A 59 -21.33 -11.33 -9.81
C ILE A 59 -22.48 -10.75 -8.98
N SER A 60 -23.68 -10.68 -9.59
CA SER A 60 -24.93 -10.44 -8.87
C SER A 60 -25.56 -11.75 -8.42
N GLY A 61 -26.17 -11.74 -7.24
CA GLY A 61 -26.92 -12.91 -6.76
C GLY A 61 -27.28 -12.79 -5.27
N ARG A 62 -28.06 -13.76 -4.79
CA ARG A 62 -28.40 -13.88 -3.37
C ARG A 62 -27.33 -14.67 -2.65
N ILE A 63 -26.92 -14.23 -1.46
CA ILE A 63 -25.98 -14.96 -0.61
C ILE A 63 -26.67 -16.22 -0.06
N SER A 64 -26.12 -17.37 -0.42
CA SER A 64 -26.60 -18.68 0.05
C SER A 64 -26.08 -18.99 1.44
N SER A 65 -24.79 -18.73 1.72
CA SER A 65 -24.21 -18.92 3.04
C SER A 65 -23.03 -17.97 3.28
N VAL A 66 -22.85 -17.56 4.53
CA VAL A 66 -21.66 -16.86 5.03
C VAL A 66 -20.99 -17.79 6.05
N LYS A 67 -19.68 -18.05 5.90
CA LYS A 67 -18.94 -19.06 6.68
C LYS A 67 -17.95 -18.45 7.67
N VAL A 68 -17.90 -17.14 7.77
CA VAL A 68 -16.96 -16.43 8.64
C VAL A 68 -17.64 -15.22 9.27
N GLU A 69 -17.14 -14.84 10.45
CA GLU A 69 -17.56 -13.66 11.19
C GLU A 69 -16.39 -12.66 11.33
N GLU A 70 -16.72 -11.45 11.81
CA GLU A 70 -15.69 -10.45 12.12
C GLU A 70 -14.77 -10.95 13.24
N GLY A 71 -13.47 -10.77 13.05
CA GLY A 71 -12.44 -11.27 13.97
C GLY A 71 -11.92 -12.68 13.66
N ASP A 72 -12.56 -13.43 12.75
CA ASP A 72 -12.11 -14.77 12.39
C ASP A 72 -10.77 -14.77 11.69
N LYS A 73 -9.90 -15.69 12.10
CA LYS A 73 -8.66 -16.03 11.38
C LYS A 73 -9.00 -16.97 10.21
N VAL A 74 -8.52 -16.61 9.04
CA VAL A 74 -8.74 -17.38 7.81
C VAL A 74 -7.42 -17.71 7.13
N GLU A 75 -7.34 -18.89 6.54
CA GLU A 75 -6.22 -19.31 5.71
C GLU A 75 -6.49 -18.96 4.24
N LYS A 76 -5.41 -18.81 3.46
CA LYS A 76 -5.51 -18.62 2.00
C LYS A 76 -6.34 -19.74 1.37
N GLY A 77 -7.33 -19.37 0.55
CA GLY A 77 -8.24 -20.29 -0.14
C GLY A 77 -9.46 -20.73 0.68
N LYS A 78 -9.56 -20.36 1.97
CA LYS A 78 -10.76 -20.63 2.77
C LYS A 78 -11.97 -19.93 2.15
N VAL A 79 -13.06 -20.67 1.99
CA VAL A 79 -14.34 -20.13 1.50
C VAL A 79 -14.96 -19.26 2.58
N LEU A 80 -15.21 -17.98 2.25
CA LEU A 80 -15.79 -16.99 3.13
C LEU A 80 -17.32 -16.92 3.00
N LEU A 81 -17.81 -16.89 1.76
CA LEU A 81 -19.23 -16.98 1.45
C LEU A 81 -19.49 -17.68 0.13
N THR A 82 -20.73 -18.10 -0.06
CA THR A 82 -21.24 -18.61 -1.34
C THR A 82 -22.49 -17.83 -1.74
N ILE A 83 -22.57 -17.52 -3.04
CA ILE A 83 -23.72 -16.92 -3.70
C ILE A 83 -24.49 -18.06 -4.34
N ASP A 84 -25.82 -17.95 -4.49
CA ASP A 84 -26.66 -18.92 -5.17
C ASP A 84 -26.17 -19.12 -6.61
N ASP A 85 -25.75 -20.35 -6.92
CA ASP A 85 -25.08 -20.70 -8.17
C ASP A 85 -25.93 -21.60 -9.09
N ALA A 86 -27.20 -21.85 -8.75
CA ALA A 86 -28.06 -22.77 -9.50
C ALA A 86 -28.20 -22.37 -10.97
N GLU A 87 -28.43 -21.06 -11.23
CA GLU A 87 -28.50 -20.53 -12.60
C GLU A 87 -27.15 -20.62 -13.32
N LEU A 88 -26.04 -20.31 -12.62
CA LEU A 88 -24.69 -20.36 -13.19
C LEU A 88 -24.27 -21.76 -13.57
N ARG A 89 -24.64 -22.77 -12.76
CA ARG A 89 -24.43 -24.19 -13.09
C ARG A 89 -25.23 -24.60 -14.31
N SER A 90 -26.47 -24.16 -14.41
CA SER A 90 -27.31 -24.44 -15.58
C SER A 90 -26.72 -23.80 -16.85
N ASN A 91 -26.26 -22.57 -16.78
CA ASN A 91 -25.60 -21.87 -17.88
C ASN A 91 -24.30 -22.56 -18.31
N LEU A 92 -23.52 -23.06 -17.37
CA LEU A 92 -22.32 -23.87 -17.66
C LEU A 92 -22.69 -25.15 -18.40
N ALA A 93 -23.71 -25.88 -17.93
CA ALA A 93 -24.16 -27.11 -18.57
C ALA A 93 -24.65 -26.89 -20.02
N ILE A 94 -25.36 -25.78 -20.29
CA ILE A 94 -25.78 -25.36 -21.63
C ILE A 94 -24.55 -25.07 -22.52
N ALA A 95 -23.55 -24.36 -21.99
CA ALA A 95 -22.32 -24.06 -22.72
C ALA A 95 -21.50 -25.33 -23.05
N GLU A 96 -21.42 -26.28 -22.11
CA GLU A 96 -20.76 -27.57 -22.32
C GLU A 96 -21.50 -28.45 -23.36
N ALA A 97 -22.82 -28.41 -23.38
CA ALA A 97 -23.60 -29.05 -24.43
C ALA A 97 -23.32 -28.45 -25.82
N ALA A 98 -23.17 -27.14 -25.93
CA ALA A 98 -22.80 -26.47 -27.16
C ALA A 98 -21.40 -26.86 -27.69
N VAL A 99 -20.43 -27.08 -26.79
CA VAL A 99 -19.10 -27.62 -27.16
C VAL A 99 -19.24 -29.05 -27.72
N ASN A 100 -20.02 -29.90 -27.08
CA ASN A 100 -20.25 -31.27 -27.56
C ASN A 100 -20.90 -31.25 -28.95
N GLN A 101 -21.87 -30.37 -29.19
CA GLN A 101 -22.52 -30.21 -30.49
C GLN A 101 -21.52 -29.71 -31.57
N ALA A 102 -20.72 -28.68 -31.27
CA ALA A 102 -19.71 -28.16 -32.20
C ALA A 102 -18.64 -29.20 -32.51
N LYS A 103 -18.20 -29.97 -31.51
CA LYS A 103 -17.27 -31.07 -31.67
C LYS A 103 -17.82 -32.16 -32.56
N ALA A 104 -19.06 -32.60 -32.34
CA ALA A 104 -19.71 -33.62 -33.17
C ALA A 104 -19.81 -33.18 -34.65
N LYS A 105 -20.11 -31.91 -34.91
CA LYS A 105 -20.11 -31.35 -36.28
C LYS A 105 -18.73 -31.36 -36.92
N LEU A 106 -17.69 -31.01 -36.17
CA LEU A 106 -16.32 -31.04 -36.65
C LEU A 106 -15.87 -32.49 -36.95
N ASP A 107 -16.22 -33.44 -36.08
CA ASP A 107 -15.92 -34.85 -36.25
C ASP A 107 -16.68 -35.42 -37.46
N GLN A 108 -17.92 -35.00 -37.72
CA GLN A 108 -18.71 -35.38 -38.89
C GLN A 108 -18.02 -34.90 -40.18
N ILE A 109 -17.60 -33.64 -40.26
CA ILE A 109 -16.90 -33.12 -41.44
C ILE A 109 -15.56 -33.82 -41.61
N SER A 110 -14.72 -33.90 -40.57
CA SER A 110 -13.38 -34.45 -40.65
C SER A 110 -13.35 -35.96 -40.87
N GLY A 111 -14.42 -36.67 -40.58
CA GLY A 111 -14.54 -38.12 -40.76
C GLY A 111 -15.33 -38.48 -41.98
N THR A 112 -16.66 -38.39 -41.90
CA THR A 112 -17.57 -38.94 -42.90
C THR A 112 -17.61 -38.07 -44.16
N GLU A 113 -17.74 -36.74 -44.05
CA GLU A 113 -17.90 -35.88 -45.22
C GLU A 113 -16.62 -35.78 -46.05
N VAL A 114 -15.44 -35.69 -45.38
CA VAL A 114 -14.15 -35.68 -46.08
C VAL A 114 -13.98 -36.96 -46.93
N ARG A 115 -14.27 -38.14 -46.35
CA ARG A 115 -14.18 -39.39 -47.06
C ARG A 115 -15.14 -39.48 -48.27
N ILE A 116 -16.38 -39.02 -48.11
CA ILE A 116 -17.34 -38.97 -49.23
C ILE A 116 -16.85 -38.05 -50.35
N ALA A 117 -16.28 -36.89 -50.02
CA ALA A 117 -15.78 -35.97 -50.98
C ALA A 117 -14.51 -36.48 -51.67
N GLU A 118 -13.60 -37.16 -50.98
CA GLU A 118 -12.43 -37.87 -51.56
C GLU A 118 -12.86 -38.94 -52.55
N GLU A 119 -13.81 -39.78 -52.18
CA GLU A 119 -14.37 -40.83 -53.08
C GLU A 119 -15.05 -40.21 -54.31
N THR A 120 -15.83 -39.13 -54.11
CA THR A 120 -16.46 -38.39 -55.21
C THR A 120 -15.40 -37.77 -56.15
N LEU A 121 -14.35 -37.18 -55.59
CA LEU A 121 -13.26 -36.59 -56.38
C LEU A 121 -12.56 -37.68 -57.22
N ILE A 122 -12.28 -38.84 -56.67
CA ILE A 122 -11.71 -40.00 -57.36
C ILE A 122 -12.63 -40.43 -58.53
N GLU A 123 -13.94 -40.58 -58.29
CA GLU A 123 -14.90 -40.92 -59.32
C GLU A 123 -14.92 -39.91 -60.44
N ARG A 124 -14.97 -38.59 -60.14
CA ARG A 124 -14.97 -37.51 -61.14
C ARG A 124 -13.67 -37.43 -61.92
N LYS A 125 -12.56 -37.73 -61.28
CA LYS A 125 -11.25 -37.85 -61.92
C LYS A 125 -11.24 -38.93 -62.99
N HIS A 126 -11.75 -40.15 -62.68
CA HIS A 126 -11.85 -41.21 -63.63
C HIS A 126 -12.84 -40.91 -64.80
N GLN A 127 -13.93 -40.20 -64.51
CA GLN A 127 -14.86 -39.71 -65.56
C GLN A 127 -14.17 -38.72 -66.48
N LEU A 128 -13.37 -37.80 -65.95
CA LEU A 128 -12.59 -36.83 -66.73
C LEU A 128 -11.54 -37.55 -67.62
N GLU A 129 -10.78 -38.48 -67.03
CA GLU A 129 -9.79 -39.31 -67.77
C GLU A 129 -10.43 -40.01 -68.96
N ASN A 130 -11.57 -40.66 -68.72
CA ASN A 130 -12.33 -41.38 -69.78
C ASN A 130 -12.86 -40.41 -70.86
N ALA A 131 -13.40 -39.23 -70.49
CA ALA A 131 -13.86 -38.23 -71.43
C ALA A 131 -12.73 -37.64 -72.27
N THR A 132 -11.56 -37.42 -71.65
CA THR A 132 -10.36 -36.93 -72.28
C THR A 132 -9.88 -37.92 -73.33
N GLU A 133 -9.79 -39.24 -73.03
CA GLU A 133 -9.39 -40.27 -73.97
C GLU A 133 -10.35 -40.39 -75.14
N LYS A 134 -11.68 -40.26 -74.89
CA LYS A 134 -12.72 -40.26 -75.91
C LYS A 134 -12.56 -39.08 -76.85
N PHE A 135 -12.38 -37.92 -76.29
CA PHE A 135 -12.19 -36.65 -77.02
C PHE A 135 -10.92 -36.72 -77.93
N GLU A 136 -9.78 -37.13 -77.38
CA GLU A 136 -8.53 -37.29 -78.11
C GLU A 136 -8.67 -38.30 -79.29
N ARG A 137 -9.38 -39.35 -79.07
CA ARG A 137 -9.69 -40.34 -80.12
C ARG A 137 -10.59 -39.74 -81.18
N SER A 138 -11.65 -39.03 -80.81
CA SER A 138 -12.59 -38.35 -81.70
C SER A 138 -11.89 -37.25 -82.46
N ARG A 139 -10.97 -36.50 -81.87
CA ARG A 139 -10.15 -35.46 -82.48
C ARG A 139 -9.29 -36.05 -83.67
N LYS A 140 -8.59 -37.14 -83.39
CA LYS A 140 -7.77 -37.84 -84.41
C LYS A 140 -8.62 -38.35 -85.55
N LEU A 141 -9.83 -38.87 -85.33
CA LEU A 141 -10.74 -39.37 -86.35
C LEU A 141 -11.32 -38.18 -87.19
N TYR A 142 -11.64 -37.08 -86.53
CA TYR A 142 -12.14 -35.87 -87.18
C TYR A 142 -11.06 -35.21 -88.11
N GLU A 143 -9.85 -35.11 -87.60
CA GLU A 143 -8.68 -34.63 -88.37
C GLU A 143 -8.45 -35.48 -89.60
N ASN A 144 -8.68 -36.81 -89.54
CA ASN A 144 -8.60 -37.73 -90.63
C ASN A 144 -9.90 -37.82 -91.47
N GLN A 145 -10.88 -36.87 -91.28
CA GLN A 145 -12.14 -36.83 -92.00
C GLN A 145 -13.02 -38.10 -91.81
N SER A 146 -12.74 -38.92 -90.80
CA SER A 146 -13.44 -40.17 -90.51
C SER A 146 -14.56 -40.05 -89.47
N LEU A 147 -14.85 -38.83 -88.97
CA LEU A 147 -15.89 -38.53 -88.01
C LEU A 147 -16.67 -37.26 -88.39
N SER A 148 -17.99 -37.20 -88.11
CA SER A 148 -18.81 -36.01 -88.35
C SER A 148 -18.48 -34.91 -87.38
N LYS A 149 -18.67 -33.63 -87.82
CA LYS A 149 -18.52 -32.47 -86.97
C LYS A 149 -19.41 -32.51 -85.68
N SER A 150 -20.65 -32.98 -85.86
CA SER A 150 -21.63 -33.10 -84.73
C SER A 150 -21.15 -34.11 -83.65
N GLU A 151 -20.57 -35.24 -84.08
CA GLU A 151 -19.99 -36.24 -83.15
C GLU A 151 -18.73 -35.72 -82.46
N PHE A 152 -17.90 -34.96 -83.11
CA PHE A 152 -16.75 -34.28 -82.54
C PHE A 152 -17.16 -33.24 -81.52
N GLU A 153 -18.14 -32.34 -81.83
CA GLU A 153 -18.70 -31.33 -80.90
C GLU A 153 -19.35 -32.00 -79.72
N THR A 154 -19.97 -33.16 -79.86
CA THR A 154 -20.56 -33.93 -78.76
C THR A 154 -19.48 -34.45 -77.77
N ALA A 155 -18.33 -34.94 -78.32
CA ALA A 155 -17.20 -35.36 -77.49
C ALA A 155 -16.54 -34.17 -76.73
N GLU A 156 -16.42 -33.01 -77.41
CA GLU A 156 -15.92 -31.78 -76.83
C GLU A 156 -16.81 -31.30 -75.66
N LEU A 157 -18.13 -31.32 -75.83
CA LEU A 157 -19.09 -30.95 -74.79
C LEU A 157 -19.00 -31.91 -73.62
N ALA A 158 -18.86 -33.24 -73.87
CA ALA A 158 -18.72 -34.24 -72.82
C ALA A 158 -17.43 -34.04 -71.97
N LEU A 159 -16.31 -33.65 -72.65
CA LEU A 159 -15.08 -33.31 -71.95
C LEU A 159 -15.26 -32.08 -71.02
N LYS A 160 -15.80 -30.98 -71.56
CA LYS A 160 -16.07 -29.75 -70.78
C LYS A 160 -16.98 -30.01 -69.59
N GLN A 161 -18.00 -30.86 -69.74
CA GLN A 161 -18.87 -31.28 -68.63
C GLN A 161 -18.08 -32.06 -67.56
N ALA A 162 -17.22 -33.01 -67.98
CA ALA A 162 -16.42 -33.76 -67.03
C ALA A 162 -15.38 -32.90 -66.31
N GLU A 163 -14.72 -31.95 -67.02
CA GLU A 163 -13.83 -30.94 -66.42
C GLU A 163 -14.53 -30.12 -65.32
N SER A 164 -15.72 -29.55 -65.65
CA SER A 164 -16.49 -28.77 -64.68
C SER A 164 -16.90 -29.57 -63.45
N GLN A 165 -17.30 -30.84 -63.61
CA GLN A 165 -17.68 -31.72 -62.52
C GLN A 165 -16.45 -32.08 -61.64
N PHE A 166 -15.31 -32.30 -62.24
CA PHE A 166 -14.05 -32.53 -61.49
C PHE A 166 -13.63 -31.30 -60.72
N GLU A 167 -13.68 -30.11 -61.29
CA GLU A 167 -13.38 -28.85 -60.62
C GLU A 167 -14.30 -28.60 -59.39
N ILE A 168 -15.61 -28.85 -59.53
CA ILE A 168 -16.57 -28.75 -58.43
C ILE A 168 -16.22 -29.73 -57.31
N ALA A 169 -15.94 -31.00 -57.65
CA ALA A 169 -15.59 -31.99 -56.66
C ALA A 169 -14.26 -31.68 -55.94
N SER A 170 -13.26 -31.18 -56.69
CA SER A 170 -11.97 -30.73 -56.17
C SER A 170 -12.12 -29.54 -55.25
N ALA A 171 -12.94 -28.55 -55.61
CA ALA A 171 -13.23 -27.39 -54.75
C ALA A 171 -13.96 -27.80 -53.48
N ARG A 172 -14.88 -28.78 -53.55
CA ARG A 172 -15.59 -29.31 -52.37
C ARG A 172 -14.64 -30.04 -51.43
N GLU A 173 -13.82 -30.96 -51.94
CA GLU A 173 -12.82 -31.68 -51.12
C GLU A 173 -11.87 -30.69 -50.46
N LYS A 174 -11.31 -29.71 -51.18
CA LYS A 174 -10.45 -28.69 -50.61
C LYS A 174 -11.11 -27.86 -49.53
N SER A 175 -12.42 -27.57 -49.65
CA SER A 175 -13.16 -26.76 -48.64
C SER A 175 -13.31 -27.50 -47.31
N ILE A 176 -13.55 -28.83 -47.33
CA ILE A 176 -13.81 -29.62 -46.13
C ILE A 176 -12.59 -30.34 -45.59
N SER A 177 -11.52 -30.48 -46.39
CA SER A 177 -10.25 -31.07 -45.94
C SER A 177 -9.57 -30.21 -44.86
N LYS A 178 -8.57 -30.79 -44.16
CA LYS A 178 -7.81 -30.05 -43.14
C LYS A 178 -7.18 -28.78 -43.74
N GLY A 179 -7.55 -27.62 -43.15
CA GLY A 179 -7.09 -26.30 -43.63
C GLY A 179 -8.04 -25.65 -44.63
N GLY A 180 -9.06 -26.37 -45.13
CA GLY A 180 -10.12 -25.81 -46.00
C GLY A 180 -11.07 -24.86 -45.24
N ASN A 181 -11.84 -24.10 -45.98
CA ASN A 181 -12.71 -23.07 -45.44
C ASN A 181 -13.80 -23.61 -44.48
N ASP A 182 -14.50 -24.69 -44.91
CA ASP A 182 -15.56 -25.29 -44.14
C ASP A 182 -15.01 -25.95 -42.87
N PHE A 183 -13.84 -26.62 -42.95
CA PHE A 183 -13.15 -27.16 -41.80
C PHE A 183 -12.75 -26.08 -40.80
N ASN A 184 -12.15 -25.00 -41.32
CA ASN A 184 -11.74 -23.86 -40.46
C ASN A 184 -12.93 -23.17 -39.83
N LEU A 185 -14.07 -23.04 -40.54
CA LEU A 185 -15.31 -22.51 -39.97
C LEU A 185 -15.83 -23.34 -38.80
N MET A 186 -15.86 -24.69 -38.96
CA MET A 186 -16.29 -25.56 -37.86
C MET A 186 -15.31 -25.55 -36.69
N LYS A 187 -14.00 -25.49 -36.97
CA LYS A 187 -12.97 -25.32 -35.95
C LYS A 187 -13.13 -24.00 -35.18
N ALA A 188 -13.44 -22.92 -35.87
CA ALA A 188 -13.70 -21.61 -35.25
C ALA A 188 -14.97 -21.66 -34.37
N SER A 189 -16.04 -22.33 -34.86
CA SER A 189 -17.27 -22.55 -34.09
C SER A 189 -17.01 -23.33 -32.79
N LEU A 190 -16.19 -24.39 -32.86
CA LEU A 190 -15.77 -25.14 -31.67
C LEU A 190 -14.98 -24.24 -30.71
N ALA A 191 -14.02 -23.45 -31.19
CA ALA A 191 -13.25 -22.54 -30.37
C ALA A 191 -14.14 -21.49 -29.67
N GLN A 192 -15.14 -20.96 -30.37
CA GLN A 192 -16.12 -20.05 -29.80
C GLN A 192 -16.94 -20.71 -28.68
N ALA A 193 -17.41 -21.95 -28.89
CA ALA A 193 -18.14 -22.70 -27.88
C ALA A 193 -17.28 -22.95 -26.64
N MET A 194 -16.00 -23.33 -26.83
CA MET A 194 -15.04 -23.50 -25.72
C MET A 194 -14.82 -22.19 -24.93
N ALA A 195 -14.71 -21.07 -25.61
CA ALA A 195 -14.60 -19.76 -24.97
C ALA A 195 -15.83 -19.43 -24.11
N ASN A 196 -17.03 -19.78 -24.59
CA ASN A 196 -18.27 -19.61 -23.82
C ASN A 196 -18.32 -20.52 -22.56
N VAL A 197 -17.78 -21.74 -22.63
CA VAL A 197 -17.61 -22.59 -21.43
C VAL A 197 -16.69 -21.93 -20.44
N GLN A 198 -15.54 -21.38 -20.89
CA GLN A 198 -14.62 -20.71 -19.99
C GLN A 198 -15.27 -19.50 -19.29
N LEU A 199 -15.99 -18.66 -20.04
CA LEU A 199 -16.75 -17.55 -19.49
C LEU A 199 -17.77 -17.98 -18.44
N SER A 200 -18.51 -19.09 -18.71
CA SER A 200 -19.49 -19.63 -17.75
C SER A 200 -18.82 -20.20 -16.50
N ARG A 201 -17.65 -20.83 -16.62
CA ARG A 201 -16.84 -21.30 -15.49
C ARG A 201 -16.32 -20.15 -14.63
N ASP A 202 -15.82 -19.10 -15.25
CA ASP A 202 -15.33 -17.92 -14.52
C ASP A 202 -16.47 -17.25 -13.73
N LYS A 203 -17.66 -17.13 -14.34
CA LYS A 203 -18.85 -16.66 -13.62
C LYS A 203 -19.24 -17.54 -12.47
N LEU A 204 -19.22 -18.86 -12.66
CA LEU A 204 -19.52 -19.84 -11.59
C LEU A 204 -18.48 -19.78 -10.47
N ALA A 205 -17.19 -19.61 -10.81
CA ALA A 205 -16.13 -19.43 -9.82
C ALA A 205 -16.36 -18.18 -8.97
N GLY A 206 -16.87 -17.10 -9.57
CA GLY A 206 -17.25 -15.87 -8.86
C GLY A 206 -18.38 -16.04 -7.84
N ALA A 207 -19.14 -17.15 -7.88
CA ALA A 207 -20.16 -17.47 -6.86
C ALA A 207 -19.55 -17.90 -5.53
N THR A 208 -18.27 -18.23 -5.48
CA THR A 208 -17.56 -18.60 -4.26
C THR A 208 -16.47 -17.59 -3.96
N VAL A 209 -16.63 -16.84 -2.88
CA VAL A 209 -15.62 -15.85 -2.45
C VAL A 209 -14.68 -16.53 -1.46
N THR A 210 -13.38 -16.48 -1.77
CA THR A 210 -12.32 -17.09 -0.98
C THR A 210 -11.30 -16.08 -0.50
N ALA A 211 -10.58 -16.38 0.59
CA ALA A 211 -9.50 -15.55 1.09
C ALA A 211 -8.27 -15.60 0.14
N PRO A 212 -7.77 -14.47 -0.39
CA PRO A 212 -6.60 -14.45 -1.27
C PRO A 212 -5.28 -14.71 -0.54
N PHE A 213 -5.23 -14.45 0.76
CA PHE A 213 -4.11 -14.73 1.67
C PHE A 213 -4.64 -15.05 3.08
N SER A 214 -3.76 -15.58 3.92
CA SER A 214 -4.10 -15.86 5.33
C SER A 214 -4.11 -14.55 6.13
N GLY A 215 -5.11 -14.36 7.00
CA GLY A 215 -5.28 -13.13 7.75
C GLY A 215 -6.51 -13.15 8.66
N VAL A 216 -6.96 -11.97 9.05
CA VAL A 216 -8.14 -11.76 9.92
C VAL A 216 -9.20 -10.94 9.19
N ILE A 217 -10.45 -11.33 9.31
CA ILE A 217 -11.60 -10.56 8.82
C ILE A 217 -11.79 -9.35 9.74
N LEU A 218 -11.55 -8.14 9.23
CA LEU A 218 -11.73 -6.90 9.98
C LEU A 218 -13.18 -6.44 10.01
N SER A 219 -13.90 -6.59 8.89
CA SER A 219 -15.31 -6.26 8.81
C SER A 219 -16.05 -7.15 7.83
N LYS A 220 -17.33 -7.35 8.08
CA LYS A 220 -18.30 -8.11 7.28
C LYS A 220 -19.47 -7.18 6.92
N SER A 221 -19.63 -6.87 5.64
CA SER A 221 -20.66 -5.95 5.15
C SER A 221 -21.88 -6.67 4.57
N VAL A 222 -21.99 -7.97 4.79
CA VAL A 222 -23.01 -8.84 4.15
C VAL A 222 -23.55 -9.89 5.09
N GLU A 223 -24.82 -10.29 4.84
CA GLU A 223 -25.51 -11.32 5.60
C GLU A 223 -26.13 -12.37 4.69
N GLN A 224 -26.34 -13.58 5.24
CA GLN A 224 -27.03 -14.66 4.53
C GLN A 224 -28.44 -14.22 4.09
N GLY A 225 -28.81 -14.53 2.85
CA GLY A 225 -30.06 -14.12 2.26
C GLY A 225 -30.04 -12.72 1.61
N GLY A 226 -29.02 -11.92 1.88
CA GLY A 226 -28.80 -10.63 1.22
C GLY A 226 -28.55 -10.76 -0.28
N VAL A 227 -28.71 -9.66 -1.02
CA VAL A 227 -28.44 -9.60 -2.46
C VAL A 227 -27.24 -8.73 -2.69
N VAL A 228 -26.30 -9.19 -3.50
CA VAL A 228 -25.07 -8.47 -3.87
C VAL A 228 -25.04 -8.18 -5.36
N GLN A 229 -24.25 -7.17 -5.72
CA GLN A 229 -23.99 -6.77 -7.11
C GLN A 229 -22.47 -6.72 -7.35
N PRO A 230 -22.01 -6.77 -8.61
CA PRO A 230 -20.61 -6.57 -8.94
C PRO A 230 -20.08 -5.25 -8.34
N GLY A 231 -18.95 -5.33 -7.63
CA GLY A 231 -18.35 -4.20 -6.93
C GLY A 231 -18.84 -3.97 -5.49
N SER A 232 -19.89 -4.67 -5.01
CA SER A 232 -20.30 -4.59 -3.60
C SER A 232 -19.19 -5.11 -2.70
N ALA A 233 -18.78 -4.32 -1.70
CA ALA A 233 -17.85 -4.75 -0.68
C ALA A 233 -18.49 -5.83 0.20
N LEU A 234 -17.78 -6.93 0.43
CA LEU A 234 -18.25 -8.08 1.20
C LEU A 234 -17.51 -8.21 2.52
N PHE A 235 -16.19 -8.24 2.45
CA PHE A 235 -15.30 -8.40 3.60
C PHE A 235 -14.10 -7.48 3.47
N LYS A 236 -13.57 -7.05 4.61
CA LYS A 236 -12.26 -6.42 4.73
C LYS A 236 -11.32 -7.41 5.39
N LEU A 237 -10.32 -7.88 4.66
CA LEU A 237 -9.34 -8.88 5.12
C LEU A 237 -7.99 -8.19 5.29
N ALA A 238 -7.36 -8.40 6.46
CA ALA A 238 -6.02 -7.90 6.76
C ALA A 238 -5.06 -9.03 7.08
N ARG A 239 -3.81 -8.88 6.63
CA ARG A 239 -2.70 -9.73 7.06
C ARG A 239 -2.12 -9.17 8.35
N THR A 240 -2.22 -9.92 9.43
CA THR A 240 -1.83 -9.49 10.78
C THR A 240 -0.61 -10.23 11.34
N ASP A 241 0.02 -11.08 10.53
CA ASP A 241 1.31 -11.73 10.83
C ASP A 241 2.48 -10.72 10.90
N GLU A 242 2.41 -9.69 10.07
CA GLU A 242 3.29 -8.52 10.13
C GLU A 242 2.44 -7.26 10.24
N ILE A 243 2.79 -6.40 11.21
CA ILE A 243 2.15 -5.10 11.39
C ILE A 243 3.22 -4.02 11.41
N PHE A 244 2.84 -2.84 10.94
CA PHE A 244 3.70 -1.67 10.88
C PHE A 244 3.06 -0.50 11.61
N ILE A 245 3.89 0.42 12.07
CA ILE A 245 3.41 1.75 12.43
C ILE A 245 3.62 2.64 11.20
N THR A 246 2.56 3.27 10.75
CA THR A 246 2.65 4.30 9.70
C THR A 246 2.47 5.67 10.36
N THR A 247 3.43 6.55 10.15
CA THR A 247 3.39 7.93 10.65
C THR A 247 3.92 8.90 9.59
N ASP A 248 3.48 10.14 9.68
CA ASP A 248 3.94 11.22 8.81
C ASP A 248 4.79 12.18 9.67
N ILE A 249 6.06 12.35 9.30
CA ILE A 249 7.00 13.28 9.96
C ILE A 249 7.13 14.56 9.14
N GLU A 250 7.38 15.70 9.78
CA GLU A 250 7.65 16.95 9.09
C GLU A 250 8.96 16.87 8.30
N GLU A 251 9.00 17.44 7.10
CA GLU A 251 10.17 17.43 6.21
C GLU A 251 11.45 17.94 6.88
N LYS A 252 11.33 18.94 7.76
CA LYS A 252 12.49 19.49 8.50
C LYS A 252 13.17 18.47 9.42
N ASN A 253 12.44 17.43 9.84
CA ASN A 253 12.94 16.37 10.73
C ASN A 253 13.51 15.18 9.96
N LEU A 254 13.39 15.16 8.62
CA LEU A 254 13.81 14.03 7.80
C LEU A 254 15.30 13.73 7.90
N SER A 255 16.14 14.75 8.08
CA SER A 255 17.59 14.58 8.25
C SER A 255 18.00 13.81 9.50
N PHE A 256 17.10 13.68 10.46
CA PHE A 256 17.33 12.98 11.73
C PHE A 256 16.80 11.54 11.75
N VAL A 257 16.13 11.11 10.68
CA VAL A 257 15.52 9.78 10.60
C VAL A 257 16.17 8.97 9.49
N SER A 258 16.59 7.75 9.81
CA SER A 258 17.21 6.82 8.86
C SER A 258 16.60 5.43 8.95
N GLU A 259 16.68 4.68 7.84
CA GLU A 259 16.26 3.27 7.83
C GLU A 259 17.13 2.45 8.79
N GLY A 260 16.52 1.53 9.52
CA GLY A 260 17.18 0.74 10.57
C GLY A 260 17.25 1.44 11.94
N GLN A 261 16.78 2.68 12.07
CA GLN A 261 16.78 3.40 13.34
C GLN A 261 15.75 2.79 14.30
N LYS A 262 16.20 2.57 15.54
CA LYS A 262 15.36 2.03 16.61
C LYS A 262 14.45 3.12 17.17
N ALA A 263 13.26 2.71 17.57
CA ALA A 263 12.26 3.53 18.20
C ALA A 263 11.55 2.74 19.29
N VAL A 264 11.01 3.44 20.26
CA VAL A 264 10.15 2.87 21.29
C VAL A 264 8.75 3.41 21.06
N ALA A 265 7.77 2.52 21.01
CA ALA A 265 6.38 2.92 20.79
C ALA A 265 5.47 2.49 21.96
N SER A 266 4.38 3.22 22.14
CA SER A 266 3.30 2.84 23.04
C SER A 266 1.95 3.17 22.41
N ALA A 267 0.97 2.27 22.58
CA ALA A 267 -0.38 2.54 22.11
C ALA A 267 -1.09 3.49 23.09
N GLU A 268 -1.87 4.46 22.58
CA GLU A 268 -2.61 5.40 23.45
C GLU A 268 -3.56 4.68 24.44
N ALA A 269 -4.14 3.55 24.02
CA ALA A 269 -4.98 2.73 24.87
C ALA A 269 -4.20 2.00 25.99
N TYR A 270 -2.87 1.90 25.87
CA TYR A 270 -1.98 1.20 26.80
C TYR A 270 -0.66 1.96 26.97
N PRO A 271 -0.67 3.17 27.57
CA PRO A 271 0.51 4.06 27.63
C PRO A 271 1.69 3.47 28.40
N ASP A 272 1.42 2.61 29.38
CA ASP A 272 2.45 1.97 30.19
C ASP A 272 3.13 0.77 29.52
N LYS A 273 2.56 0.27 28.40
CA LYS A 273 3.09 -0.89 27.67
C LYS A 273 3.88 -0.41 26.47
N LYS A 274 5.20 -0.31 26.66
CA LYS A 274 6.13 0.04 25.59
C LYS A 274 6.55 -1.21 24.79
N PHE A 275 6.79 -1.01 23.51
CA PHE A 275 7.32 -2.04 22.62
C PHE A 275 8.30 -1.42 21.63
N ASP A 276 9.22 -2.25 21.14
CA ASP A 276 10.25 -1.83 20.21
C ASP A 276 9.71 -1.74 18.79
N ALA A 277 10.19 -0.75 18.05
CA ALA A 277 9.94 -0.58 16.65
C ALA A 277 11.23 -0.15 15.92
N GLU A 278 11.30 -0.35 14.62
CA GLU A 278 12.45 -0.01 13.79
C GLU A 278 11.98 0.65 12.50
N VAL A 279 12.59 1.74 12.10
CA VAL A 279 12.29 2.42 10.83
C VAL A 279 12.62 1.48 9.68
N TYR A 280 11.57 1.02 9.01
CA TYR A 280 11.66 0.07 7.90
C TYR A 280 11.68 0.74 6.53
N TYR A 281 10.97 1.86 6.40
CA TYR A 281 10.81 2.53 5.12
C TYR A 281 10.57 4.03 5.32
N ILE A 282 11.24 4.82 4.50
CA ILE A 282 11.06 6.27 4.40
C ILE A 282 10.56 6.59 2.98
N SER A 283 9.43 7.28 2.87
CA SER A 283 8.87 7.66 1.56
C SER A 283 9.84 8.55 0.79
N LYS A 284 9.99 8.28 -0.50
CA LYS A 284 10.77 9.12 -1.42
C LYS A 284 9.99 10.36 -1.92
N ALA A 285 8.75 10.51 -1.50
CA ALA A 285 7.90 11.63 -1.86
C ALA A 285 7.44 12.38 -0.61
N VAL A 286 7.46 13.70 -0.68
CA VAL A 286 6.91 14.60 0.32
C VAL A 286 5.44 14.87 -0.03
N ASP A 287 4.56 14.89 0.96
CA ASP A 287 3.21 15.41 0.78
C ASP A 287 3.26 16.96 0.77
N PRO A 288 3.08 17.60 -0.40
CA PRO A 288 3.26 19.05 -0.50
C PRO A 288 2.17 19.86 0.22
N SER A 289 1.03 19.23 0.50
CA SER A 289 -0.09 19.88 1.20
C SER A 289 0.15 20.02 2.69
N ARG A 290 0.93 19.10 3.28
CA ARG A 290 1.24 19.05 4.70
C ARG A 290 2.69 19.29 5.04
N GLY A 291 3.60 19.26 4.05
CA GLY A 291 5.05 19.32 4.27
C GLY A 291 5.56 18.13 5.09
N THR A 292 4.97 16.93 4.87
CA THR A 292 5.32 15.73 5.64
C THR A 292 5.82 14.61 4.74
N VAL A 293 6.63 13.74 5.33
CA VAL A 293 7.16 12.53 4.71
C VAL A 293 6.65 11.33 5.49
N ARG A 294 6.08 10.36 4.78
CA ARG A 294 5.57 9.12 5.38
C ARG A 294 6.70 8.18 5.70
N ILE A 295 6.73 7.68 6.92
CA ILE A 295 7.62 6.61 7.34
C ILE A 295 6.80 5.41 7.83
N LYS A 296 7.40 4.22 7.69
CA LYS A 296 6.85 2.99 8.27
C LYS A 296 7.88 2.38 9.19
N LEU A 297 7.44 2.01 10.38
CA LEU A 297 8.26 1.30 11.33
C LEU A 297 7.74 -0.14 11.43
N ARG A 298 8.65 -1.11 11.41
CA ARG A 298 8.34 -2.51 11.67
C ARG A 298 8.31 -2.74 13.16
N ILE A 299 7.41 -3.60 13.62
CA ILE A 299 7.37 -4.10 14.99
C ILE A 299 7.90 -5.53 14.94
N PRO A 300 9.13 -5.81 15.43
CA PRO A 300 9.75 -7.14 15.33
C PRO A 300 8.95 -8.23 16.05
N GLU A 301 8.45 -7.92 17.23
CA GLU A 301 7.63 -8.80 18.06
C GLU A 301 6.33 -8.09 18.42
N PRO A 302 5.30 -8.17 17.56
CA PRO A 302 4.05 -7.46 17.79
C PRO A 302 3.28 -8.05 18.97
N PRO A 303 2.99 -7.24 20.02
CA PRO A 303 2.16 -7.69 21.13
C PRO A 303 0.71 -8.01 20.71
N ASP A 304 0.13 -9.04 21.27
CA ASP A 304 -1.24 -9.52 20.95
C ASP A 304 -2.36 -8.48 21.18
N TYR A 305 -2.13 -7.49 22.05
CA TYR A 305 -3.11 -6.43 22.33
C TYR A 305 -3.19 -5.38 21.24
N LEU A 306 -2.21 -5.30 20.33
CA LEU A 306 -2.23 -4.34 19.22
C LEU A 306 -3.29 -4.73 18.19
N LYS A 307 -4.11 -3.77 17.83
CA LYS A 307 -5.13 -3.93 16.79
C LYS A 307 -4.85 -2.96 15.65
N THR A 308 -5.26 -3.36 14.46
CA THR A 308 -5.25 -2.47 13.29
C THR A 308 -5.95 -1.16 13.60
N ASP A 309 -5.44 -0.07 13.06
CA ASP A 309 -5.90 1.32 13.23
C ASP A 309 -5.74 1.91 14.63
N MET A 310 -5.14 1.21 15.61
CA MET A 310 -4.78 1.82 16.88
C MET A 310 -3.80 2.98 16.69
N THR A 311 -4.03 4.08 17.39
CA THR A 311 -3.10 5.20 17.51
C THR A 311 -1.97 4.82 18.45
N VAL A 312 -0.74 5.13 18.03
CA VAL A 312 0.48 4.89 18.81
C VAL A 312 1.34 6.15 18.85
N SER A 313 1.99 6.38 19.97
CA SER A 313 3.06 7.35 20.11
C SER A 313 4.39 6.64 19.87
N VAL A 314 5.22 7.21 19.01
CA VAL A 314 6.55 6.69 18.66
C VAL A 314 7.60 7.68 19.11
N ASP A 315 8.52 7.24 19.94
CA ASP A 315 9.65 8.00 20.48
C ASP A 315 10.93 7.50 19.82
N MET A 316 11.59 8.37 19.06
CA MET A 316 12.82 8.09 18.34
C MET A 316 13.95 8.96 18.87
N ASP A 317 15.07 8.38 19.27
CA ASP A 317 16.29 9.12 19.54
C ASP A 317 16.93 9.56 18.22
N VAL A 318 16.91 10.87 17.94
CA VAL A 318 17.31 11.40 16.62
C VAL A 318 18.71 11.98 16.60
N ALA A 319 19.21 12.49 17.73
CA ALA A 319 20.56 12.98 17.86
C ALA A 319 21.04 12.93 19.32
N THR A 320 22.27 12.50 19.53
CA THR A 320 22.96 12.67 20.81
C THR A 320 24.06 13.70 20.57
N VAL A 321 23.90 14.88 21.14
CA VAL A 321 24.92 15.93 21.09
C VAL A 321 25.69 15.90 22.42
N LYS A 322 27.00 15.65 22.34
CA LYS A 322 27.87 15.59 23.50
C LYS A 322 28.47 16.95 23.77
N ASP A 323 28.88 17.13 25.01
CA ASP A 323 29.59 18.35 25.46
C ASP A 323 28.82 19.64 25.23
N VAL A 324 27.51 19.62 25.47
CA VAL A 324 26.64 20.78 25.33
C VAL A 324 26.28 21.40 26.67
N ILE A 325 26.01 22.69 26.66
CA ILE A 325 25.48 23.42 27.81
C ILE A 325 23.97 23.31 27.82
N LEU A 326 23.45 22.72 28.90
CA LEU A 326 22.01 22.64 29.17
C LEU A 326 21.66 23.54 30.34
N VAL A 327 20.63 24.32 30.18
CA VAL A 327 20.08 25.21 31.21
C VAL A 327 18.64 24.79 31.47
N PRO A 328 18.23 24.65 32.76
CA PRO A 328 16.83 24.41 33.08
C PRO A 328 15.94 25.49 32.45
N ALA A 329 14.84 25.08 31.83
CA ALA A 329 13.92 26.01 31.16
C ALA A 329 13.42 27.11 32.10
N ALA A 330 13.28 26.82 33.41
CA ALA A 330 12.88 27.79 34.43
C ALA A 330 13.91 28.92 34.67
N ALA A 331 15.19 28.71 34.32
CA ALA A 331 16.24 29.71 34.50
C ALA A 331 16.42 30.63 33.27
N LEU A 332 15.68 30.35 32.20
CA LEU A 332 15.73 31.13 30.95
C LEU A 332 14.54 32.09 30.88
N ASP A 333 14.82 33.36 30.70
CA ASP A 333 13.83 34.38 30.34
C ASP A 333 13.77 34.48 28.80
N GLU A 334 12.62 34.20 28.23
CA GLU A 334 12.38 34.15 26.76
C GLU A 334 11.55 35.36 26.27
N THR A 335 11.56 36.49 27.00
CA THR A 335 10.86 37.69 26.53
C THR A 335 11.39 38.17 25.16
N ASP A 336 11.74 39.39 24.91
CA ASP A 336 12.17 39.87 23.57
C ASP A 336 13.50 39.25 23.08
N THR A 337 14.43 38.98 24.00
CA THR A 337 15.75 38.39 23.70
C THR A 337 16.12 37.44 24.83
N PRO A 338 16.35 36.15 24.52
CA PRO A 338 16.61 35.14 25.53
C PRO A 338 17.85 35.49 26.38
N PHE A 339 17.71 35.40 27.70
CA PHE A 339 18.80 35.65 28.63
C PHE A 339 18.70 34.76 29.87
N VAL A 340 19.81 34.60 30.54
CA VAL A 340 19.90 33.99 31.87
C VAL A 340 20.54 34.98 32.85
N LEU A 341 20.25 34.85 34.14
CA LEU A 341 20.93 35.59 35.18
C LEU A 341 22.12 34.75 35.68
N THR A 342 23.30 35.34 35.60
CA THR A 342 24.58 34.76 36.08
C THR A 342 25.05 35.50 37.33
N ILE A 343 25.88 34.83 38.13
CA ILE A 343 26.54 35.45 39.30
C ILE A 343 28.00 35.77 38.90
N GLU A 344 28.35 37.04 38.79
CA GLU A 344 29.68 37.51 38.52
C GLU A 344 30.12 38.50 39.63
N ASN A 345 31.26 38.22 40.30
CA ASN A 345 31.76 39.04 41.41
C ASN A 345 30.71 39.32 42.48
N GLU A 346 29.99 38.28 42.90
CA GLU A 346 28.88 38.33 43.90
C GLU A 346 27.69 39.21 43.49
N LYS A 347 27.53 39.55 42.18
CA LYS A 347 26.43 40.36 41.68
C LYS A 347 25.66 39.61 40.59
N VAL A 348 24.36 39.89 40.53
CA VAL A 348 23.51 39.42 39.45
C VAL A 348 23.83 40.13 38.15
N THR A 349 24.18 39.40 37.12
CA THR A 349 24.47 39.93 35.78
C THR A 349 23.53 39.26 34.78
N LYS A 350 22.97 40.09 33.88
CA LYS A 350 22.18 39.58 32.75
C LYS A 350 23.11 39.16 31.62
N ARG A 351 23.00 37.88 31.22
CA ARG A 351 23.81 37.37 30.10
C ARG A 351 22.87 36.88 28.99
N MET A 352 23.02 37.52 27.81
CA MET A 352 22.27 37.15 26.62
C MET A 352 22.76 35.78 26.11
N VAL A 353 21.83 34.95 25.68
CA VAL A 353 22.14 33.58 25.21
C VAL A 353 21.42 33.29 23.90
N LYS A 354 22.03 32.44 23.09
CA LYS A 354 21.33 31.83 21.94
C LYS A 354 20.85 30.44 22.32
N THR A 355 19.58 30.24 22.20
CA THR A 355 18.93 28.96 22.47
C THR A 355 18.97 28.05 21.25
N GLY A 356 19.07 26.74 21.49
CA GLY A 356 19.00 25.70 20.47
C GLY A 356 17.83 24.76 20.71
N ALA A 357 18.05 23.45 20.58
CA ALA A 357 17.05 22.42 20.88
C ALA A 357 16.64 22.44 22.34
N ARG A 358 15.39 22.02 22.61
CA ARG A 358 14.85 21.99 23.98
C ARG A 358 14.11 20.68 24.23
N ASP A 359 14.12 20.24 25.46
CA ASP A 359 13.23 19.20 25.98
C ASP A 359 12.22 19.79 26.97
N SER A 360 11.51 18.94 27.70
CA SER A 360 10.51 19.39 28.70
C SER A 360 11.11 20.10 29.91
N MET A 361 12.39 19.92 30.19
CA MET A 361 13.04 20.46 31.40
C MET A 361 14.22 21.37 31.09
N ASN A 362 14.93 21.14 29.96
CA ASN A 362 16.18 21.83 29.64
C ASN A 362 16.16 22.45 28.25
N VAL A 363 16.92 23.52 28.12
CA VAL A 363 17.19 24.21 26.85
C VAL A 363 18.70 24.18 26.58
N LEU A 364 19.05 23.74 25.35
CA LEU A 364 20.43 23.76 24.90
C LEU A 364 20.82 25.21 24.58
N ILE A 365 21.97 25.64 25.10
CA ILE A 365 22.53 26.97 24.83
C ILE A 365 23.69 26.79 23.86
N SER A 366 23.57 27.44 22.69
CA SER A 366 24.59 27.39 21.64
C SER A 366 25.67 28.45 21.81
N GLU A 367 25.32 29.65 22.35
CA GLU A 367 26.25 30.72 22.58
C GLU A 367 25.83 31.50 23.83
N GLY A 368 26.81 32.11 24.52
CA GLY A 368 26.57 33.04 25.65
C GLY A 368 26.95 32.49 27.00
N LEU A 369 27.17 31.19 27.18
CA LEU A 369 27.60 30.57 28.43
C LEU A 369 28.83 29.67 28.22
N GLN A 370 29.58 29.46 29.32
CA GLN A 370 30.76 28.61 29.37
C GLN A 370 30.65 27.62 30.52
N LYS A 371 31.36 26.50 30.42
CA LYS A 371 31.49 25.54 31.52
C LYS A 371 32.06 26.22 32.76
N GLY A 372 31.38 26.08 33.89
CA GLY A 372 31.75 26.71 35.15
C GLY A 372 31.03 28.01 35.46
N ASP A 373 30.25 28.56 34.52
CA ASP A 373 29.37 29.69 34.82
C ASP A 373 28.35 29.31 35.88
N VAL A 374 28.00 30.23 36.75
CA VAL A 374 26.97 30.01 37.79
C VAL A 374 25.71 30.75 37.35
N ILE A 375 24.64 30.00 37.15
CA ILE A 375 23.31 30.57 36.79
C ILE A 375 22.37 30.55 37.98
N ILE A 376 21.48 31.52 38.04
CA ILE A 376 20.43 31.63 39.09
C ILE A 376 19.22 30.83 38.61
N LEU A 377 18.66 30.03 39.55
CA LEU A 377 17.39 29.35 39.38
C LEU A 377 16.31 30.19 40.07
N PRO A 378 15.40 30.85 39.32
CA PRO A 378 14.35 31.64 39.97
C PRO A 378 13.39 30.71 40.72
N GLU A 379 12.97 31.13 41.93
CA GLU A 379 11.85 30.54 42.63
C GLU A 379 10.57 31.26 42.20
N ASP A 380 9.55 30.52 41.82
CA ASP A 380 8.23 31.03 41.41
C ASP A 380 8.27 32.11 40.28
N ASN A 381 9.22 32.05 39.35
CA ASN A 381 9.48 33.07 38.29
C ASN A 381 9.88 34.47 38.83
N ASP A 382 10.32 34.57 40.08
CA ASP A 382 10.83 35.82 40.65
C ASP A 382 12.34 35.93 40.39
N PHE A 383 12.70 36.75 39.38
CA PHE A 383 14.08 37.02 39.02
C PHE A 383 14.65 38.12 39.89
N PRO A 384 15.81 37.92 40.57
CA PRO A 384 16.42 38.96 41.37
C PRO A 384 16.89 40.15 40.49
N GLU A 385 16.83 41.37 41.07
CA GLU A 385 17.20 42.60 40.38
C GLU A 385 18.68 42.57 39.93
N ILE A 386 18.93 43.00 38.67
CA ILE A 386 20.25 43.07 38.10
C ILE A 386 21.12 44.03 38.92
N GLY A 387 22.38 43.61 39.20
CA GLY A 387 23.36 44.42 39.97
C GLY A 387 23.24 44.21 41.49
N LYS A 388 22.25 43.49 42.01
CA LYS A 388 22.09 43.23 43.45
C LYS A 388 23.19 42.24 43.89
N LYS A 389 23.74 42.48 45.13
CA LYS A 389 24.63 41.53 45.73
C LYS A 389 23.87 40.28 46.17
N VAL A 390 24.38 39.15 45.78
CA VAL A 390 23.78 37.82 46.06
C VAL A 390 24.86 36.90 46.62
N GLU A 391 24.43 36.04 47.50
CA GLU A 391 25.18 34.88 47.98
C GLU A 391 24.50 33.62 47.46
N HIS A 392 25.19 32.73 46.79
CA HIS A 392 24.61 31.46 46.37
C HIS A 392 24.33 30.57 47.61
N ALA A 393 23.24 29.91 47.64
CA ALA A 393 22.91 28.91 48.65
C ALA A 393 23.86 27.71 48.52
N GLU A 394 23.47 26.56 48.14
CA GLU A 394 24.35 25.45 47.79
C GLU A 394 24.57 25.43 46.28
N LEU A 395 25.85 25.32 45.80
CA LEU A 395 26.17 25.15 44.41
C LEU A 395 26.04 23.67 44.09
N THR A 396 25.00 23.34 43.32
CA THR A 396 24.84 22.03 42.69
C THR A 396 25.06 22.16 41.18
N GLU A 397 25.46 21.09 40.54
CA GLU A 397 25.39 21.09 39.05
C GLU A 397 23.96 21.26 38.60
N CYS A 398 23.74 22.06 37.56
CA CYS A 398 22.40 22.21 36.95
C CYS A 398 21.90 20.81 36.51
N ARG A 399 20.78 20.36 37.03
CA ARG A 399 20.19 19.06 36.68
C ARG A 399 19.29 19.16 35.48
#